data_37b48df33649a92fa4d277fec5cd1709
#
_entry.id   37b48df33649a92fa4d277fec5cd1709
#
_cell.length_a   1.000
_cell.length_b   1.000
_cell.length_c   1.000
_cell.angle_alpha   90.00
_cell.angle_beta   90.00
_cell.angle_gamma   90.00
#
_symmetry.space_group_name_H-M   'P 1'
#
loop_
_entity.id
_entity.type
_entity.pdbx_description
1 polymer ?
#
loop_
_entity_poly.entity_id
_entity_poly.type
_entity_poly.pdbx_seq_one_letter_code
_entity_poly.pdbx_strand_id
1 'polypeptide(L)'
;MKPNTRLIFFAFAIIAAILGSRYYAEGASDRLLPRTPDGVVSPFDSLLMGDDFAVRYLDALERVPTHRELQRQRREADSLAAVERWLSRDLTIACVGDMMLGTNYPESAPRLPVSDGAHLFDDVREYLVNADITVGNLEGVLLNSGGTVRTVKDKKYAFFFRMPERYISHFKNAGFDFLSIANNHQRDFGDEGLRSTLRVLQKSGIGYAGLRNRCELWVMERDGVRYGFCAFAPFLLMCDIHDYNLARKLIKQLREEHKCDIVIVSHHGGAEGSDAFRVSRKREFFGGGYRGNVYDFAHVCVDAGADLVYGHGPHVVRGMELYKGKLIAYSLGNFCTPYGMNISGRNGYSPILLVNLSTSGEFRGGRIISATQTTRTGPKRDSAKVVVREIQRLSRMDFPESKLRIDNDGYLFVVE
;
A
#
# COMPACT_ATOMS: atom_id res chain seq x y z
N MET A 1 2.52 31.02 10.50
CA MET A 1 2.01 30.60 9.19
C MET A 1 2.61 29.23 8.88
N LYS A 2 1.77 28.21 8.61
CA LYS A 2 2.21 26.84 8.36
C LYS A 2 3.01 26.75 7.04
N PRO A 3 4.07 25.93 6.94
CA PRO A 3 4.94 25.87 5.76
C PRO A 3 4.21 25.54 4.45
N ASN A 4 3.09 24.84 4.48
CA ASN A 4 2.32 24.49 3.28
C ASN A 4 1.60 25.66 2.61
N THR A 5 1.32 26.74 3.34
CA THR A 5 0.63 27.92 2.78
C THR A 5 1.58 28.74 1.89
N ARG A 6 2.88 28.71 2.16
CA ARG A 6 3.87 29.40 1.30
C ARG A 6 4.09 28.70 -0.04
N LEU A 7 4.08 27.36 -0.06
CA LEU A 7 4.22 26.61 -1.31
C LEU A 7 3.01 26.79 -2.24
N ILE A 8 1.80 26.83 -1.66
CA ILE A 8 0.55 27.06 -2.41
C ILE A 8 0.51 28.49 -2.98
N PHE A 9 0.93 29.49 -2.22
CA PHE A 9 1.02 30.88 -2.74
C PHE A 9 2.09 31.03 -3.83
N PHE A 10 3.23 30.34 -3.71
CA PHE A 10 4.26 30.33 -4.75
C PHE A 10 3.78 29.63 -6.03
N ALA A 11 3.06 28.52 -5.91
CA ALA A 11 2.46 27.82 -7.06
C ALA A 11 1.38 28.68 -7.74
N PHE A 12 0.51 29.37 -6.99
CA PHE A 12 -0.49 30.28 -7.56
C PHE A 12 0.13 31.50 -8.25
N ALA A 13 1.19 32.06 -7.71
CA ALA A 13 1.90 33.19 -8.34
C ALA A 13 2.60 32.79 -9.65
N ILE A 14 3.15 31.57 -9.71
CA ILE A 14 3.77 30.98 -10.90
C ILE A 14 2.71 30.64 -11.96
N ILE A 15 1.58 30.05 -11.55
CA ILE A 15 0.46 29.73 -12.46
C ILE A 15 -0.14 31.02 -13.07
N ALA A 16 -0.30 32.10 -12.29
CA ALA A 16 -0.78 33.39 -12.79
C ALA A 16 0.20 34.00 -13.78
N ALA A 17 1.51 33.90 -13.56
CA ALA A 17 2.55 34.35 -14.48
C ALA A 17 2.59 33.54 -15.80
N ILE A 18 2.37 32.20 -15.72
CA ILE A 18 2.36 31.30 -16.90
C ILE A 18 1.07 31.48 -17.72
N LEU A 19 -0.09 31.63 -17.06
CA LEU A 19 -1.35 31.92 -17.78
C LEU A 19 -1.33 33.29 -18.43
N GLY A 20 -0.73 34.29 -17.80
CA GLY A 20 -0.46 35.61 -18.38
C GLY A 20 0.45 35.49 -19.62
N SER A 21 1.51 34.68 -19.57
CA SER A 21 2.43 34.50 -20.70
C SER A 21 1.84 33.70 -21.87
N ARG A 22 0.95 32.71 -21.61
CA ARG A 22 0.21 32.01 -22.68
C ARG A 22 -0.75 32.94 -23.44
N TYR A 23 -1.44 33.82 -22.72
CA TYR A 23 -2.33 34.79 -23.36
C TYR A 23 -1.58 35.81 -24.24
N TYR A 24 -0.31 36.08 -23.91
CA TYR A 24 0.56 36.92 -24.72
C TYR A 24 1.24 36.18 -25.90
N ALA A 25 1.62 34.94 -25.75
CA ALA A 25 2.34 34.20 -26.80
C ALA A 25 1.46 33.80 -27.99
N GLU A 26 0.16 33.56 -27.80
CA GLU A 26 -0.77 33.23 -28.89
C GLU A 26 -1.41 34.45 -29.58
N GLY A 27 -1.32 35.63 -29.00
CA GLY A 27 -1.94 36.82 -29.54
C GLY A 27 -1.01 37.93 -29.98
N ALA A 28 0.28 37.89 -29.61
CA ALA A 28 1.19 39.04 -29.76
C ALA A 28 2.04 39.01 -31.05
N SER A 29 2.23 37.86 -31.67
CA SER A 29 3.05 37.81 -32.92
C SER A 29 2.40 38.50 -34.12
N ASP A 30 1.06 38.65 -34.12
CA ASP A 30 0.33 39.23 -35.25
C ASP A 30 -0.11 40.68 -35.10
N ARG A 31 0.13 41.32 -33.92
CA ARG A 31 -0.37 42.71 -33.68
C ARG A 31 0.71 43.75 -33.49
N LEU A 32 1.98 43.40 -33.55
CA LEU A 32 3.07 44.36 -33.22
C LEU A 32 3.76 45.00 -34.41
N LEU A 33 3.45 44.59 -35.67
CA LEU A 33 3.95 45.26 -36.82
C LEU A 33 2.80 45.85 -37.67
N PRO A 34 2.86 47.11 -38.07
CA PRO A 34 1.90 47.69 -38.98
C PRO A 34 2.01 46.95 -40.33
N ARG A 35 0.90 46.42 -40.84
CA ARG A 35 0.80 45.77 -42.11
C ARG A 35 0.45 46.79 -43.19
N THR A 36 1.24 46.83 -44.25
CA THR A 36 0.81 47.42 -45.54
C THR A 36 -0.01 46.39 -46.30
N PRO A 37 -0.76 46.78 -47.34
CA PRO A 37 -1.54 45.84 -48.16
C PRO A 37 -0.71 44.71 -48.75
N ASP A 38 0.61 44.84 -48.80
CA ASP A 38 1.53 43.90 -49.48
C ASP A 38 2.50 43.17 -48.52
N GLY A 39 2.39 43.29 -47.19
CA GLY A 39 3.26 42.52 -46.27
C GLY A 39 3.86 43.26 -45.08
N VAL A 40 4.88 42.69 -44.44
CA VAL A 40 5.53 43.19 -43.21
C VAL A 40 6.40 44.40 -43.52
N VAL A 41 6.24 45.49 -42.77
CA VAL A 41 7.05 46.71 -42.90
C VAL A 41 8.49 46.45 -42.47
N SER A 42 9.46 46.85 -43.33
CA SER A 42 10.87 46.77 -43.00
C SER A 42 11.23 47.68 -41.80
N PRO A 43 12.22 47.30 -40.98
CA PRO A 43 12.72 48.16 -39.91
C PRO A 43 13.18 49.56 -40.38
N PHE A 44 13.48 49.75 -41.67
CA PHE A 44 13.84 51.03 -42.25
C PHE A 44 12.64 51.96 -42.46
N ASP A 45 11.44 51.42 -42.67
CA ASP A 45 10.22 52.22 -42.87
C ASP A 45 9.73 52.81 -41.54
N SER A 46 10.21 52.30 -40.41
CA SER A 46 9.88 52.80 -39.06
C SER A 46 10.58 54.13 -38.71
N LEU A 47 11.66 54.48 -39.39
CA LEU A 47 12.36 55.77 -39.23
C LEU A 47 11.57 56.97 -39.77
N LEU A 48 10.51 56.74 -40.54
CA LEU A 48 9.63 57.78 -41.05
C LEU A 48 8.36 58.03 -40.23
N MET A 49 8.15 57.20 -39.21
CA MET A 49 6.99 57.34 -38.31
C MET A 49 7.43 57.90 -36.98
N GLY A 50 7.33 59.16 -36.76
CA GLY A 50 7.59 59.99 -35.60
C GLY A 50 8.09 59.36 -34.29
N ASP A 51 8.73 60.12 -33.42
CA ASP A 51 9.41 59.71 -32.19
C ASP A 51 8.58 58.78 -31.25
N ASP A 52 7.26 58.88 -31.30
CA ASP A 52 6.35 58.09 -30.43
C ASP A 52 6.26 56.61 -30.81
N PHE A 53 6.50 56.27 -32.10
CA PHE A 53 6.50 54.90 -32.58
C PHE A 53 7.81 54.17 -32.22
N ALA A 54 8.94 54.89 -32.37
CA ALA A 54 10.25 54.34 -32.03
C ALA A 54 10.35 54.00 -30.54
N VAL A 55 9.80 54.85 -29.65
CA VAL A 55 9.77 54.64 -28.21
C VAL A 55 8.89 53.43 -27.85
N ARG A 56 7.70 53.31 -28.47
CA ARG A 56 6.81 52.13 -28.24
C ARG A 56 7.39 50.82 -28.78
N TYR A 57 8.12 50.86 -29.87
CA TYR A 57 8.77 49.69 -30.45
C TYR A 57 9.95 49.23 -29.60
N LEU A 58 10.77 50.15 -29.09
CA LEU A 58 11.85 49.86 -28.15
C LEU A 58 11.31 49.28 -26.83
N ASP A 59 10.25 49.88 -26.29
CA ASP A 59 9.56 49.40 -25.08
C ASP A 59 8.96 48.01 -25.28
N ALA A 60 8.49 47.67 -26.48
CA ALA A 60 7.99 46.38 -26.84
C ALA A 60 9.13 45.34 -27.01
N LEU A 61 10.28 45.72 -27.56
CA LEU A 61 11.47 44.87 -27.68
C LEU A 61 12.10 44.56 -26.33
N GLU A 62 12.10 45.51 -25.37
CA GLU A 62 12.56 45.26 -24.01
C GLU A 62 11.67 44.26 -23.25
N ARG A 63 10.42 44.08 -23.67
CA ARG A 63 9.47 43.10 -23.09
C ARG A 63 9.52 41.73 -23.73
N VAL A 64 10.26 41.55 -24.84
CA VAL A 64 10.44 40.22 -25.45
C VAL A 64 11.42 39.42 -24.60
N PRO A 65 10.99 38.28 -24.04
CA PRO A 65 11.87 37.48 -23.20
C PRO A 65 13.11 37.03 -23.99
N THR A 66 14.27 37.15 -23.37
CA THR A 66 15.52 36.70 -23.97
C THR A 66 15.48 35.16 -24.17
N HIS A 67 16.31 34.65 -25.07
CA HIS A 67 16.42 33.20 -25.27
C HIS A 67 16.71 32.40 -23.97
N ARG A 68 17.47 33.02 -23.04
CA ARG A 68 17.74 32.42 -21.72
C ARG A 68 16.48 32.40 -20.83
N GLU A 69 15.68 33.45 -20.87
CA GLU A 69 14.41 33.55 -20.12
C GLU A 69 13.37 32.55 -20.67
N LEU A 70 13.28 32.43 -22.00
CA LEU A 70 12.42 31.43 -22.63
C LEU A 70 12.86 29.99 -22.31
N GLN A 71 14.16 29.71 -22.26
CA GLN A 71 14.68 28.40 -21.83
C GLN A 71 14.38 28.14 -20.36
N ARG A 72 14.51 29.15 -19.49
CA ARG A 72 14.16 29.02 -18.07
C ARG A 72 12.67 28.74 -17.90
N GLN A 73 11.80 29.49 -18.56
CA GLN A 73 10.35 29.29 -18.53
C GLN A 73 9.94 27.90 -19.01
N ARG A 74 10.57 27.39 -20.08
CA ARG A 74 10.35 26.00 -20.57
C ARG A 74 10.75 24.97 -19.52
N ARG A 75 11.92 25.11 -18.89
CA ARG A 75 12.38 24.19 -17.83
C ARG A 75 11.44 24.22 -16.61
N GLU A 76 10.96 25.40 -16.23
CA GLU A 76 9.99 25.58 -15.14
C GLU A 76 8.64 24.93 -15.49
N ALA A 77 8.16 25.12 -16.72
CA ALA A 77 6.93 24.49 -17.21
C ALA A 77 7.04 22.95 -17.30
N ASP A 78 8.18 22.45 -17.80
CA ASP A 78 8.44 20.99 -17.86
C ASP A 78 8.52 20.40 -16.44
N SER A 79 9.11 21.11 -15.49
CA SER A 79 9.18 20.73 -14.07
C SER A 79 7.79 20.69 -13.42
N LEU A 80 6.94 21.70 -13.68
CA LEU A 80 5.57 21.75 -13.17
C LEU A 80 4.72 20.63 -13.76
N ALA A 81 4.79 20.38 -15.06
CA ALA A 81 4.09 19.27 -15.70
C ALA A 81 4.57 17.90 -15.18
N ALA A 82 5.84 17.78 -14.82
CA ALA A 82 6.35 16.58 -14.17
C ALA A 82 5.80 16.40 -12.74
N VAL A 83 5.71 17.49 -11.97
CA VAL A 83 5.09 17.48 -10.63
C VAL A 83 3.60 17.18 -10.71
N GLU A 84 2.87 17.79 -11.65
CA GLU A 84 1.43 17.49 -11.86
C GLU A 84 1.20 16.03 -12.23
N ARG A 85 2.01 15.47 -13.14
CA ARG A 85 1.96 14.03 -13.49
C ARG A 85 2.25 13.15 -12.29
N TRP A 86 3.22 13.52 -11.44
CA TRP A 86 3.54 12.79 -10.22
C TRP A 86 2.38 12.86 -9.21
N LEU A 87 1.77 14.04 -9.00
CA LEU A 87 0.64 14.23 -8.09
C LEU A 87 -0.64 13.52 -8.56
N SER A 88 -0.84 13.38 -9.88
CA SER A 88 -2.00 12.69 -10.46
C SER A 88 -1.82 11.18 -10.58
N ARG A 89 -0.62 10.65 -10.29
CA ARG A 89 -0.36 9.20 -10.35
C ARG A 89 -1.11 8.48 -9.24
N ASP A 90 -1.85 7.45 -9.62
CA ASP A 90 -2.40 6.48 -8.68
C ASP A 90 -1.37 5.38 -8.41
N LEU A 91 -1.24 5.05 -7.12
CA LEU A 91 -0.39 3.97 -6.63
C LEU A 91 -1.26 2.77 -6.32
N THR A 92 -0.91 1.60 -6.83
CA THR A 92 -1.62 0.35 -6.54
C THR A 92 -0.88 -0.44 -5.48
N ILE A 93 -1.53 -0.68 -4.34
CA ILE A 93 -1.03 -1.54 -3.27
C ILE A 93 -1.80 -2.85 -3.31
N ALA A 94 -1.11 -3.97 -3.52
CA ALA A 94 -1.70 -5.31 -3.43
C ALA A 94 -1.52 -5.85 -2.01
N CYS A 95 -2.63 -6.10 -1.31
CA CYS A 95 -2.64 -6.68 0.02
C CYS A 95 -3.23 -8.09 -0.03
N VAL A 96 -2.56 -9.04 0.62
CA VAL A 96 -3.04 -10.42 0.73
C VAL A 96 -3.06 -10.89 2.18
N GLY A 97 -3.75 -12.01 2.43
CA GLY A 97 -3.89 -12.63 3.74
C GLY A 97 -2.66 -13.44 4.20
N ASP A 98 -2.93 -14.44 5.03
CA ASP A 98 -1.91 -15.27 5.68
C ASP A 98 -1.24 -16.22 4.68
N MET A 99 0.09 -16.33 4.79
CA MET A 99 0.90 -17.15 3.90
C MET A 99 1.79 -18.11 4.69
N MET A 100 1.52 -19.41 4.52
CA MET A 100 2.30 -20.53 5.00
C MET A 100 2.37 -21.58 3.89
N LEU A 101 3.42 -21.51 3.07
CA LEU A 101 3.52 -22.24 1.79
C LEU A 101 3.72 -23.74 1.94
N GLY A 102 3.82 -24.24 3.16
CA GLY A 102 4.07 -25.63 3.51
C GLY A 102 5.00 -25.73 4.70
N THR A 103 5.07 -26.89 5.32
CA THR A 103 5.93 -27.12 6.49
C THR A 103 6.77 -28.39 6.33
N ASN A 104 8.08 -28.29 6.63
CA ASN A 104 8.97 -29.43 6.70
C ASN A 104 8.99 -30.07 8.11
N TYR A 105 8.04 -29.68 8.97
CA TYR A 105 7.87 -30.24 10.30
C TYR A 105 6.50 -30.94 10.44
N PRO A 106 6.43 -32.15 11.08
CA PRO A 106 7.57 -32.91 11.55
C PRO A 106 8.39 -33.49 10.38
N GLU A 107 9.69 -33.67 10.57
CA GLU A 107 10.61 -34.16 9.52
C GLU A 107 10.25 -35.56 9.00
N SER A 108 9.60 -36.36 9.86
CA SER A 108 9.08 -37.70 9.51
C SER A 108 7.87 -37.67 8.57
N ALA A 109 7.18 -36.52 8.47
CA ALA A 109 5.97 -36.37 7.66
C ALA A 109 5.83 -34.89 7.16
N PRO A 110 6.76 -34.43 6.31
CA PRO A 110 6.72 -33.07 5.79
C PRO A 110 5.48 -32.87 4.91
N ARG A 111 4.92 -31.66 4.99
CA ARG A 111 3.76 -31.22 4.18
C ARG A 111 4.21 -30.09 3.27
N LEU A 112 4.94 -30.44 2.23
CA LEU A 112 5.44 -29.50 1.23
C LEU A 112 4.57 -29.56 -0.04
N PRO A 113 4.37 -28.42 -0.73
CA PRO A 113 3.56 -28.36 -1.93
C PRO A 113 4.21 -29.12 -3.10
N VAL A 114 3.38 -29.49 -4.08
CA VAL A 114 3.83 -30.13 -5.32
C VAL A 114 4.85 -29.23 -6.02
N SER A 115 5.84 -29.85 -6.66
CA SER A 115 6.94 -29.13 -7.35
C SER A 115 7.63 -28.11 -6.44
N ASP A 116 7.75 -28.44 -5.14
CA ASP A 116 8.38 -27.59 -4.13
C ASP A 116 7.82 -26.16 -4.07
N GLY A 117 6.55 -25.99 -4.45
CA GLY A 117 5.84 -24.70 -4.38
C GLY A 117 6.02 -23.79 -5.59
N ALA A 118 6.70 -24.22 -6.64
CA ALA A 118 7.01 -23.40 -7.82
C ALA A 118 5.78 -22.75 -8.47
N HIS A 119 4.60 -23.38 -8.36
CA HIS A 119 3.36 -22.98 -9.03
C HIS A 119 2.28 -22.40 -8.10
N LEU A 120 2.63 -22.11 -6.84
CA LEU A 120 1.64 -21.67 -5.84
C LEU A 120 0.95 -20.35 -6.20
N PHE A 121 1.66 -19.44 -6.85
CA PHE A 121 1.14 -18.11 -7.18
C PHE A 121 0.77 -17.93 -8.66
N ASP A 122 0.96 -18.92 -9.53
CA ASP A 122 0.83 -18.76 -10.99
C ASP A 122 -0.47 -18.10 -11.43
N ASP A 123 -1.61 -18.53 -10.86
CA ASP A 123 -2.93 -18.05 -11.27
C ASP A 123 -3.24 -16.60 -10.83
N VAL A 124 -2.51 -16.09 -9.85
CA VAL A 124 -2.73 -14.76 -9.25
C VAL A 124 -1.53 -13.83 -9.37
N ARG A 125 -0.39 -14.35 -9.88
CA ARG A 125 0.89 -13.66 -9.92
C ARG A 125 0.81 -12.32 -10.64
N GLU A 126 0.04 -12.23 -11.71
CA GLU A 126 -0.12 -11.00 -12.50
C GLU A 126 -0.61 -9.82 -11.65
N TYR A 127 -1.52 -10.04 -10.68
CA TYR A 127 -2.03 -8.99 -9.80
C TYR A 127 -1.02 -8.55 -8.74
N LEU A 128 -0.11 -9.44 -8.36
CA LEU A 128 0.91 -9.17 -7.36
C LEU A 128 2.10 -8.41 -7.96
N VAL A 129 2.60 -8.87 -9.14
CA VAL A 129 3.79 -8.25 -9.76
C VAL A 129 3.50 -6.92 -10.45
N ASN A 130 2.23 -6.66 -10.83
CA ASN A 130 1.83 -5.42 -11.49
C ASN A 130 1.43 -4.31 -10.50
N ALA A 131 1.34 -4.60 -9.21
CA ALA A 131 1.15 -3.58 -8.19
C ALA A 131 2.45 -2.81 -7.94
N ASP A 132 2.33 -1.53 -7.54
CA ASP A 132 3.50 -0.73 -7.13
C ASP A 132 4.14 -1.31 -5.88
N ILE A 133 3.32 -1.80 -4.94
CA ILE A 133 3.75 -2.44 -3.70
C ILE A 133 2.87 -3.66 -3.42
N THR A 134 3.49 -4.79 -3.05
CA THR A 134 2.78 -6.01 -2.66
C THR A 134 3.15 -6.42 -1.25
N VAL A 135 2.12 -6.59 -0.40
CA VAL A 135 2.26 -6.86 1.03
C VAL A 135 1.41 -8.04 1.50
N GLY A 136 1.86 -8.74 2.54
CA GLY A 136 1.12 -9.85 3.15
C GLY A 136 1.68 -10.23 4.52
N ASN A 137 1.18 -11.34 5.10
CA ASN A 137 1.63 -11.87 6.39
C ASN A 137 2.40 -13.19 6.21
N LEU A 138 3.66 -13.23 6.65
CA LEU A 138 4.48 -14.44 6.69
C LEU A 138 4.17 -15.22 7.96
N GLU A 139 3.25 -16.17 7.90
CA GLU A 139 2.77 -16.90 9.06
C GLU A 139 3.53 -18.23 9.23
N GLY A 140 4.70 -18.12 9.86
CA GLY A 140 5.61 -19.22 10.11
C GLY A 140 7.06 -18.80 10.00
N VAL A 141 7.97 -19.68 10.39
CA VAL A 141 9.41 -19.43 10.30
C VAL A 141 10.01 -19.98 9.02
N LEU A 142 11.08 -19.33 8.54
CA LEU A 142 11.94 -19.81 7.46
C LEU A 142 13.15 -20.50 8.06
N LEU A 143 13.12 -21.85 8.13
CA LEU A 143 14.16 -22.66 8.76
C LEU A 143 14.22 -24.03 8.10
N ASN A 144 15.41 -24.48 7.72
CA ASN A 144 15.58 -25.77 7.02
C ASN A 144 15.41 -26.98 7.95
N SER A 145 15.96 -26.92 9.16
CA SER A 145 15.91 -27.99 10.17
C SER A 145 16.22 -27.42 11.55
N GLY A 146 16.05 -28.21 12.59
CA GLY A 146 16.37 -27.79 13.97
C GLY A 146 15.35 -26.84 14.56
N GLY A 147 15.79 -26.07 15.54
CA GLY A 147 14.98 -25.18 16.36
C GLY A 147 14.24 -25.89 17.50
N THR A 148 14.04 -25.17 18.60
CA THR A 148 13.28 -25.67 19.75
C THR A 148 11.79 -25.41 19.54
N VAL A 149 11.02 -26.47 19.38
CA VAL A 149 9.56 -26.36 19.23
C VAL A 149 8.94 -25.75 20.49
N ARG A 150 8.11 -24.73 20.29
CA ARG A 150 7.42 -24.08 21.42
C ARG A 150 6.48 -25.05 22.15
N THR A 151 6.39 -24.90 23.45
CA THR A 151 5.44 -25.67 24.25
C THR A 151 4.03 -25.10 24.11
N VAL A 152 3.05 -25.96 23.86
CA VAL A 152 1.63 -25.62 23.77
C VAL A 152 0.86 -26.42 24.82
N LYS A 153 0.07 -25.73 25.66
CA LYS A 153 -0.69 -26.39 26.74
C LYS A 153 -1.79 -27.32 26.21
N ASP A 154 -2.52 -26.88 25.19
CA ASP A 154 -3.60 -27.66 24.59
C ASP A 154 -3.17 -28.14 23.21
N LYS A 155 -3.05 -29.46 23.04
CA LYS A 155 -2.58 -30.12 21.79
C LYS A 155 -3.44 -29.77 20.57
N LYS A 156 -4.71 -29.40 20.74
CA LYS A 156 -5.58 -29.01 19.61
C LYS A 156 -5.13 -27.70 18.94
N TYR A 157 -4.33 -26.89 19.66
CA TYR A 157 -3.72 -25.66 19.13
C TYR A 157 -2.22 -25.82 18.81
N ALA A 158 -1.73 -27.04 18.76
CA ALA A 158 -0.33 -27.36 18.51
C ALA A 158 -0.02 -27.39 17.00
N PHE A 159 -0.14 -26.25 16.36
CA PHE A 159 0.28 -26.02 14.96
C PHE A 159 1.66 -25.38 14.96
N PHE A 160 2.59 -25.95 14.17
CA PHE A 160 3.97 -25.46 14.07
C PHE A 160 4.34 -25.34 12.60
N PHE A 161 4.75 -24.14 12.19
CA PHE A 161 4.98 -23.80 10.81
C PHE A 161 6.45 -23.50 10.55
N ARG A 162 7.13 -24.42 9.85
CA ARG A 162 8.53 -24.33 9.48
C ARG A 162 8.67 -24.51 7.97
N MET A 163 8.74 -23.39 7.27
CA MET A 163 8.98 -23.38 5.83
C MET A 163 10.46 -23.51 5.53
N PRO A 164 10.88 -24.28 4.50
CA PRO A 164 12.26 -24.27 4.03
C PRO A 164 12.73 -22.84 3.69
N GLU A 165 13.98 -22.49 4.04
CA GLU A 165 14.55 -21.16 3.76
C GLU A 165 14.47 -20.78 2.29
N ARG A 166 14.61 -21.74 1.36
CA ARG A 166 14.51 -21.51 -0.09
C ARG A 166 13.14 -20.99 -0.55
N TYR A 167 12.08 -21.15 0.26
CA TYR A 167 10.75 -20.68 -0.08
C TYR A 167 10.63 -19.15 -0.13
N ILE A 168 11.60 -18.42 0.41
CA ILE A 168 11.69 -16.98 0.22
C ILE A 168 11.74 -16.59 -1.26
N SER A 169 12.28 -17.46 -2.13
CA SER A 169 12.29 -17.23 -3.57
C SER A 169 10.90 -17.18 -4.19
N HIS A 170 9.94 -17.95 -3.65
CA HIS A 170 8.55 -17.93 -4.13
C HIS A 170 7.88 -16.59 -3.85
N PHE A 171 8.09 -16.02 -2.65
CA PHE A 171 7.61 -14.69 -2.31
C PHE A 171 8.25 -13.63 -3.21
N LYS A 172 9.56 -13.68 -3.40
CA LYS A 172 10.27 -12.74 -4.26
C LYS A 172 9.80 -12.82 -5.71
N ASN A 173 9.65 -14.02 -6.26
CA ASN A 173 9.19 -14.26 -7.63
C ASN A 173 7.72 -13.87 -7.84
N ALA A 174 6.91 -13.89 -6.76
CA ALA A 174 5.54 -13.41 -6.77
C ALA A 174 5.42 -11.89 -6.61
N GLY A 175 6.53 -11.17 -6.38
CA GLY A 175 6.56 -9.71 -6.33
C GLY A 175 6.32 -9.11 -4.94
N PHE A 176 6.47 -9.89 -3.85
CA PHE A 176 6.31 -9.34 -2.50
C PHE A 176 7.43 -8.37 -2.14
N ASP A 177 7.05 -7.17 -1.71
CA ASP A 177 7.94 -6.10 -1.25
C ASP A 177 8.05 -6.05 0.27
N PHE A 178 6.97 -6.38 0.97
CA PHE A 178 6.91 -6.37 2.43
C PHE A 178 6.11 -7.56 2.98
N LEU A 179 6.65 -8.17 4.03
CA LEU A 179 6.01 -9.24 4.78
C LEU A 179 5.90 -8.89 6.26
N SER A 180 4.68 -8.79 6.77
CA SER A 180 4.46 -8.73 8.23
C SER A 180 4.98 -9.99 8.87
N ILE A 181 5.76 -9.84 9.94
CA ILE A 181 6.17 -10.93 10.82
C ILE A 181 5.57 -10.81 12.22
N ALA A 182 4.59 -9.91 12.40
CA ALA A 182 3.84 -9.80 13.63
C ALA A 182 2.71 -10.85 13.66
N ASN A 183 2.99 -12.04 14.16
CA ASN A 183 2.02 -13.12 14.34
C ASN A 183 2.47 -14.13 15.40
N ASN A 184 1.61 -15.11 15.69
CA ASN A 184 1.83 -16.15 16.71
C ASN A 184 2.86 -17.24 16.32
N HIS A 185 3.23 -17.33 15.03
CA HIS A 185 4.06 -18.44 14.52
C HIS A 185 5.54 -18.10 14.38
N GLN A 186 5.95 -16.84 14.61
CA GLN A 186 7.36 -16.43 14.47
C GLN A 186 8.30 -17.08 15.50
N ARG A 187 7.75 -17.68 16.56
CA ARG A 187 8.53 -18.40 17.57
C ARG A 187 8.19 -19.88 17.67
N ASP A 188 7.58 -20.47 16.67
CA ASP A 188 7.26 -21.89 16.66
C ASP A 188 8.49 -22.78 16.89
N PHE A 189 9.66 -22.32 16.44
CA PHE A 189 10.96 -23.00 16.59
C PHE A 189 11.96 -22.16 17.40
N GLY A 190 11.45 -21.45 18.42
CA GLY A 190 12.25 -20.66 19.35
C GLY A 190 13.05 -19.55 18.69
N ASP A 191 14.15 -19.16 19.32
CA ASP A 191 14.99 -18.07 18.82
C ASP A 191 15.77 -18.44 17.55
N GLU A 192 16.03 -19.73 17.33
CA GLU A 192 16.71 -20.21 16.11
C GLU A 192 15.82 -19.99 14.89
N GLY A 193 14.54 -20.38 14.95
CA GLY A 193 13.57 -20.12 13.87
C GLY A 193 13.42 -18.64 13.57
N LEU A 194 13.28 -17.81 14.61
CA LEU A 194 13.19 -16.37 14.45
C LEU A 194 14.46 -15.76 13.82
N ARG A 195 15.66 -16.10 14.32
CA ARG A 195 16.92 -15.61 13.74
C ARG A 195 17.11 -16.04 12.29
N SER A 196 16.78 -17.28 11.96
CA SER A 196 16.84 -17.76 10.57
C SER A 196 15.89 -16.97 9.67
N THR A 197 14.63 -16.76 10.08
CA THR A 197 13.64 -15.97 9.33
C THR A 197 14.15 -14.56 9.06
N LEU A 198 14.65 -13.85 10.07
CA LEU A 198 15.19 -12.50 9.91
C LEU A 198 16.38 -12.46 8.96
N ARG A 199 17.30 -13.41 9.07
CA ARG A 199 18.48 -13.54 8.19
C ARG A 199 18.07 -13.77 6.73
N VAL A 200 17.07 -14.64 6.50
CA VAL A 200 16.56 -14.97 5.16
C VAL A 200 15.87 -13.76 4.54
N LEU A 201 14.99 -13.09 5.28
CA LEU A 201 14.31 -11.87 4.82
C LEU A 201 15.32 -10.77 4.49
N GLN A 202 16.27 -10.50 5.38
CA GLN A 202 17.33 -9.49 5.15
C GLN A 202 18.12 -9.77 3.86
N LYS A 203 18.50 -11.03 3.63
CA LYS A 203 19.23 -11.44 2.41
C LYS A 203 18.40 -11.35 1.14
N SER A 204 17.08 -11.52 1.23
CA SER A 204 16.19 -11.48 0.07
C SER A 204 15.92 -10.06 -0.44
N GLY A 205 16.07 -9.06 0.42
CA GLY A 205 15.70 -7.67 0.17
C GLY A 205 14.20 -7.38 0.35
N ILE A 206 13.39 -8.36 0.79
CA ILE A 206 11.99 -8.15 1.14
C ILE A 206 11.92 -7.45 2.49
N GLY A 207 11.17 -6.34 2.57
CA GLY A 207 10.93 -5.60 3.81
C GLY A 207 10.15 -6.41 4.84
N TYR A 208 10.39 -6.15 6.12
CA TYR A 208 9.65 -6.81 7.20
C TYR A 208 9.61 -5.94 8.46
N ALA A 209 8.54 -6.07 9.23
CA ALA A 209 8.38 -5.39 10.52
C ALA A 209 7.47 -6.18 11.46
N GLY A 210 7.47 -5.79 12.74
CA GLY A 210 6.54 -6.31 13.73
C GLY A 210 7.19 -6.81 15.03
N LEU A 211 8.53 -6.82 15.13
CA LEU A 211 9.23 -7.22 16.37
C LEU A 211 9.61 -6.01 17.20
N ARG A 212 9.12 -5.94 18.43
CA ARG A 212 9.41 -4.87 19.37
C ARG A 212 10.91 -4.77 19.68
N ASN A 213 11.43 -3.55 19.67
CA ASN A 213 12.84 -3.21 19.94
C ASN A 213 13.86 -3.84 18.95
N ARG A 214 13.42 -4.35 17.80
CA ARG A 214 14.31 -4.96 16.79
C ARG A 214 14.02 -4.47 15.37
N CYS A 215 12.83 -4.74 14.87
CA CYS A 215 12.36 -4.29 13.57
C CYS A 215 10.87 -3.91 13.70
N GLU A 216 10.62 -2.75 14.31
CA GLU A 216 9.26 -2.26 14.57
C GLU A 216 8.64 -1.67 13.33
N LEU A 217 9.47 -1.13 12.44
CA LEU A 217 9.07 -0.48 11.19
C LEU A 217 10.04 -0.83 10.06
N TRP A 218 9.58 -0.61 8.82
CA TRP A 218 10.38 -0.68 7.60
C TRP A 218 10.08 0.51 6.71
N VAL A 219 11.09 1.00 5.99
CA VAL A 219 10.95 2.10 5.03
C VAL A 219 11.60 1.70 3.72
N MET A 220 10.93 1.99 2.62
CA MET A 220 11.48 1.83 1.28
C MET A 220 11.07 3.00 0.39
N GLU A 221 11.83 3.21 -0.68
CA GLU A 221 11.51 4.19 -1.70
C GLU A 221 11.39 3.50 -3.07
N ARG A 222 10.36 3.83 -3.81
CA ARG A 222 10.15 3.34 -5.17
C ARG A 222 9.52 4.45 -6.01
N ASP A 223 10.12 4.75 -7.16
CA ASP A 223 9.64 5.74 -8.12
C ASP A 223 9.35 7.11 -7.50
N GLY A 224 10.20 7.54 -6.58
CA GLY A 224 10.08 8.83 -5.88
C GLY A 224 9.04 8.88 -4.77
N VAL A 225 8.38 7.75 -4.44
CA VAL A 225 7.44 7.63 -3.33
C VAL A 225 8.09 6.85 -2.19
N ARG A 226 8.01 7.38 -0.98
CA ARG A 226 8.55 6.75 0.22
C ARG A 226 7.44 6.08 1.01
N TYR A 227 7.55 4.76 1.14
CA TYR A 227 6.59 3.91 1.85
C TYR A 227 7.11 3.54 3.23
N GLY A 228 6.27 3.68 4.24
CA GLY A 228 6.53 3.27 5.61
C GLY A 228 5.58 2.15 6.04
N PHE A 229 6.14 1.16 6.75
CA PHE A 229 5.38 -0.02 7.19
C PHE A 229 5.62 -0.26 8.67
N CYS A 230 4.57 -0.64 9.40
CA CYS A 230 4.66 -1.24 10.73
C CYS A 230 3.62 -2.35 10.88
N ALA A 231 3.87 -3.28 11.80
CA ALA A 231 3.00 -4.44 11.99
C ALA A 231 2.86 -4.78 13.48
N PHE A 232 1.67 -5.25 13.89
CA PHE A 232 1.29 -5.43 15.29
C PHE A 232 0.58 -6.76 15.51
N ALA A 233 0.80 -7.37 16.68
CA ALA A 233 0.10 -8.59 17.09
C ALA A 233 0.09 -8.73 18.63
N PRO A 234 -0.88 -9.47 19.22
CA PRO A 234 -0.99 -9.65 20.69
C PRO A 234 -0.08 -10.77 21.21
N PHE A 235 1.15 -10.89 20.71
CA PHE A 235 2.04 -12.00 21.07
C PHE A 235 3.38 -11.51 21.60
N LEU A 236 4.02 -12.35 22.41
CA LEU A 236 5.32 -12.07 23.00
C LEU A 236 6.36 -11.65 21.94
N LEU A 237 7.10 -10.61 22.20
CA LEU A 237 8.11 -9.99 21.33
C LEU A 237 7.57 -9.23 20.12
N MET A 238 6.28 -9.27 19.84
CA MET A 238 5.70 -8.48 18.77
C MET A 238 5.46 -7.03 19.20
N CYS A 239 5.37 -6.10 18.27
CA CYS A 239 4.76 -4.81 18.53
C CYS A 239 3.32 -5.06 18.96
N ASP A 240 2.99 -4.72 20.19
CA ASP A 240 1.75 -5.14 20.84
C ASP A 240 0.55 -4.36 20.28
N ILE A 241 -0.44 -5.06 19.73
CA ILE A 241 -1.70 -4.47 19.25
C ILE A 241 -2.50 -3.78 20.37
N HIS A 242 -2.24 -4.11 21.64
CA HIS A 242 -2.87 -3.49 22.80
C HIS A 242 -2.21 -2.16 23.18
N ASP A 243 -0.98 -1.91 22.73
CA ASP A 243 -0.23 -0.68 23.00
C ASP A 243 -0.53 0.39 21.91
N TYR A 244 -1.67 1.05 22.05
CA TYR A 244 -2.09 2.12 21.14
C TYR A 244 -1.10 3.31 21.13
N ASN A 245 -0.34 3.52 22.22
CA ASN A 245 0.67 4.56 22.27
C ASN A 245 1.89 4.18 21.41
N LEU A 246 2.29 2.91 21.41
CA LEU A 246 3.31 2.41 20.49
C LEU A 246 2.88 2.59 19.03
N ALA A 247 1.62 2.25 18.70
CA ALA A 247 1.10 2.43 17.35
C ALA A 247 1.18 3.90 16.90
N ARG A 248 0.69 4.84 17.74
CA ARG A 248 0.80 6.29 17.45
C ARG A 248 2.26 6.73 17.28
N LYS A 249 3.16 6.26 18.16
CA LYS A 249 4.58 6.59 18.10
C LYS A 249 5.20 6.14 16.77
N LEU A 250 5.02 4.88 16.38
CA LEU A 250 5.65 4.33 15.18
C LEU A 250 5.10 4.98 13.89
N ILE A 251 3.79 5.20 13.81
CA ILE A 251 3.18 5.88 12.67
C ILE A 251 3.66 7.33 12.57
N LYS A 252 3.73 8.05 13.70
CA LYS A 252 4.28 9.41 13.74
C LYS A 252 5.75 9.44 13.33
N GLN A 253 6.55 8.47 13.77
CA GLN A 253 7.94 8.32 13.39
C GLN A 253 8.09 8.13 11.87
N LEU A 254 7.28 7.26 11.25
CA LEU A 254 7.26 7.08 9.80
C LEU A 254 6.94 8.40 9.06
N ARG A 255 5.96 9.17 9.55
CA ARG A 255 5.56 10.45 8.94
C ARG A 255 6.59 11.56 9.15
N GLU A 256 7.01 11.78 10.39
CA GLU A 256 7.75 12.98 10.78
C GLU A 256 9.26 12.81 10.67
N GLU A 257 9.82 11.63 11.04
CA GLU A 257 11.25 11.38 11.01
C GLU A 257 11.67 10.79 9.66
N HIS A 258 10.96 9.73 9.21
CA HIS A 258 11.29 9.06 7.95
C HIS A 258 10.67 9.74 6.71
N LYS A 259 9.76 10.72 6.88
CA LYS A 259 9.12 11.48 5.80
C LYS A 259 8.43 10.57 4.77
N CYS A 260 7.77 9.52 5.25
CA CYS A 260 7.04 8.62 4.37
C CYS A 260 5.80 9.31 3.77
N ASP A 261 5.64 9.20 2.46
CA ASP A 261 4.48 9.69 1.72
C ASP A 261 3.26 8.79 1.97
N ILE A 262 3.49 7.49 2.07
CA ILE A 262 2.48 6.45 2.30
C ILE A 262 2.83 5.66 3.55
N VAL A 263 1.90 5.51 4.49
CA VAL A 263 2.07 4.69 5.69
C VAL A 263 1.04 3.56 5.71
N ILE A 264 1.53 2.32 5.71
CA ILE A 264 0.75 1.09 5.67
C ILE A 264 0.94 0.33 6.99
N VAL A 265 -0.18 0.00 7.63
CA VAL A 265 -0.17 -0.73 8.90
C VAL A 265 -0.78 -2.11 8.72
N SER A 266 -0.05 -3.14 9.16
CA SER A 266 -0.54 -4.51 9.26
C SER A 266 -0.89 -4.85 10.70
N HIS A 267 -1.93 -5.65 10.93
CA HIS A 267 -2.18 -6.27 12.22
C HIS A 267 -2.57 -7.74 12.09
N HIS A 268 -2.20 -8.52 13.10
CA HIS A 268 -2.63 -9.90 13.26
C HIS A 268 -3.32 -10.03 14.61
N GLY A 269 -4.66 -10.01 14.61
CA GLY A 269 -5.46 -9.96 15.83
C GLY A 269 -6.91 -10.34 15.60
N GLY A 270 -7.70 -10.31 16.69
CA GLY A 270 -9.08 -10.76 16.69
C GLY A 270 -9.24 -12.25 16.99
N ALA A 271 -10.48 -12.70 17.15
CA ALA A 271 -10.83 -14.11 17.31
C ALA A 271 -10.55 -14.88 16.03
N GLU A 272 -10.27 -16.18 16.15
CA GLU A 272 -9.93 -17.07 15.03
C GLU A 272 -11.04 -18.09 14.74
N GLY A 273 -11.11 -18.55 13.49
CA GLY A 273 -11.97 -19.64 13.05
C GLY A 273 -13.12 -19.21 12.15
N SER A 274 -13.86 -20.20 11.62
CA SER A 274 -14.92 -20.02 10.62
C SER A 274 -16.04 -19.06 11.05
N ASP A 275 -16.26 -18.90 12.35
CA ASP A 275 -17.30 -18.06 12.92
C ASP A 275 -16.81 -16.65 13.28
N ALA A 276 -15.49 -16.40 13.17
CA ALA A 276 -14.86 -15.12 13.49
C ALA A 276 -14.92 -14.09 12.36
N PHE A 277 -15.85 -14.22 11.42
CA PHE A 277 -15.97 -13.38 10.22
C PHE A 277 -16.54 -11.98 10.46
N ARG A 278 -17.11 -11.69 11.65
CA ARG A 278 -17.68 -10.37 11.99
C ARG A 278 -16.68 -9.51 12.74
N VAL A 279 -16.70 -8.22 12.50
CA VAL A 279 -15.98 -7.23 13.32
C VAL A 279 -16.86 -6.83 14.50
N SER A 280 -16.46 -7.24 15.69
CA SER A 280 -17.30 -7.11 16.91
C SER A 280 -17.32 -5.70 17.50
N ARG A 281 -16.42 -4.80 17.11
CA ARG A 281 -16.14 -3.49 17.73
C ARG A 281 -15.89 -3.59 19.25
N LYS A 282 -15.47 -4.76 19.72
CA LYS A 282 -15.22 -5.08 21.15
C LYS A 282 -13.92 -5.86 21.28
N ARG A 283 -13.54 -6.13 22.53
CA ARG A 283 -12.45 -7.03 22.84
C ARG A 283 -12.74 -8.44 22.33
N GLU A 284 -11.84 -9.00 21.58
CA GLU A 284 -11.94 -10.35 21.03
C GLU A 284 -10.98 -11.29 21.74
N PHE A 285 -11.41 -12.56 21.88
CA PHE A 285 -10.66 -13.60 22.60
C PHE A 285 -10.60 -14.87 21.76
N PHE A 286 -9.50 -15.61 21.88
CA PHE A 286 -9.34 -16.93 21.27
C PHE A 286 -8.37 -17.78 22.09
N GLY A 287 -8.73 -19.05 22.35
CA GLY A 287 -7.92 -19.97 23.17
C GLY A 287 -7.65 -19.45 24.59
N GLY A 288 -8.56 -18.66 25.16
CA GLY A 288 -8.42 -18.00 26.46
C GLY A 288 -7.51 -16.77 26.46
N GLY A 289 -6.88 -16.41 25.34
CA GLY A 289 -6.05 -15.22 25.19
C GLY A 289 -6.83 -14.03 24.63
N TYR A 290 -6.53 -12.82 25.15
CA TYR A 290 -7.04 -11.57 24.57
C TYR A 290 -6.32 -11.28 23.26
N ARG A 291 -7.10 -11.12 22.18
CA ARG A 291 -6.61 -10.94 20.80
C ARG A 291 -6.72 -9.51 20.26
N GLY A 292 -7.10 -8.57 21.12
CA GLY A 292 -7.25 -7.16 20.80
C GLY A 292 -8.69 -6.73 20.50
N ASN A 293 -8.89 -5.42 20.45
CA ASN A 293 -10.02 -4.78 19.78
C ASN A 293 -9.49 -4.24 18.46
N VAL A 294 -9.63 -5.04 17.40
CA VAL A 294 -9.08 -4.70 16.07
C VAL A 294 -9.74 -3.48 15.46
N TYR A 295 -10.99 -3.20 15.83
CA TYR A 295 -11.73 -2.01 15.39
C TYR A 295 -11.09 -0.74 15.97
N ASP A 296 -10.98 -0.63 17.30
CA ASP A 296 -10.38 0.53 17.95
C ASP A 296 -8.91 0.70 17.53
N PHE A 297 -8.16 -0.42 17.40
CA PHE A 297 -6.77 -0.37 16.97
C PHE A 297 -6.62 0.24 15.57
N ALA A 298 -7.42 -0.21 14.60
CA ALA A 298 -7.36 0.29 13.22
C ALA A 298 -7.71 1.78 13.15
N HIS A 299 -8.73 2.21 13.89
CA HIS A 299 -9.11 3.62 13.99
C HIS A 299 -7.98 4.46 14.60
N VAL A 300 -7.34 3.98 15.67
CA VAL A 300 -6.17 4.64 16.26
C VAL A 300 -5.03 4.79 15.25
N CYS A 301 -4.78 3.78 14.41
CA CYS A 301 -3.75 3.84 13.38
C CYS A 301 -4.06 4.91 12.32
N VAL A 302 -5.31 4.96 11.84
CA VAL A 302 -5.73 6.00 10.89
C VAL A 302 -5.64 7.40 11.51
N ASP A 303 -6.09 7.55 12.76
CA ASP A 303 -6.01 8.82 13.50
C ASP A 303 -4.57 9.28 13.73
N ALA A 304 -3.62 8.35 13.81
CA ALA A 304 -2.20 8.63 13.91
C ALA A 304 -1.53 8.98 12.57
N GLY A 305 -2.23 8.76 11.44
CA GLY A 305 -1.73 9.11 10.11
C GLY A 305 -1.45 7.92 9.19
N ALA A 306 -1.97 6.72 9.46
CA ALA A 306 -1.92 5.61 8.50
C ALA A 306 -2.84 5.87 7.30
N ASP A 307 -2.39 5.52 6.10
CA ASP A 307 -3.17 5.64 4.85
C ASP A 307 -3.94 4.36 4.53
N LEU A 308 -3.42 3.22 4.98
CA LEU A 308 -4.01 1.91 4.77
C LEU A 308 -3.77 1.04 6.00
N VAL A 309 -4.83 0.38 6.48
CA VAL A 309 -4.73 -0.66 7.52
C VAL A 309 -5.27 -1.96 6.96
N TYR A 310 -4.51 -3.05 7.06
CA TYR A 310 -4.97 -4.38 6.65
C TYR A 310 -4.66 -5.42 7.72
N GLY A 311 -5.55 -6.38 7.88
CA GLY A 311 -5.56 -7.29 9.01
C GLY A 311 -5.47 -8.76 8.66
N HIS A 312 -5.05 -9.53 9.67
CA HIS A 312 -4.84 -10.97 9.71
C HIS A 312 -5.27 -11.54 11.05
N GLY A 313 -5.25 -12.86 11.19
CA GLY A 313 -5.49 -13.59 12.43
C GLY A 313 -6.78 -14.39 12.48
N PRO A 314 -7.94 -13.88 12.01
CA PRO A 314 -9.19 -14.65 12.01
C PRO A 314 -9.17 -15.86 11.07
N HIS A 315 -8.26 -15.93 10.11
CA HIS A 315 -8.17 -16.95 9.05
C HIS A 315 -9.43 -17.04 8.17
N VAL A 316 -10.28 -16.02 8.23
CA VAL A 316 -11.44 -15.77 7.38
C VAL A 316 -11.48 -14.30 6.99
N VAL A 317 -12.07 -14.01 5.85
CA VAL A 317 -12.27 -12.61 5.43
C VAL A 317 -13.26 -11.90 6.35
N ARG A 318 -13.00 -10.62 6.61
CA ARG A 318 -13.91 -9.73 7.35
C ARG A 318 -14.33 -8.55 6.47
N GLY A 319 -15.28 -7.74 6.97
CA GLY A 319 -15.70 -6.50 6.34
C GLY A 319 -14.58 -5.47 6.25
N MET A 320 -14.82 -4.49 5.38
CA MET A 320 -13.96 -3.33 5.16
C MET A 320 -14.76 -2.06 5.37
N GLU A 321 -14.09 -0.99 5.80
CA GLU A 321 -14.70 0.34 5.89
C GLU A 321 -13.77 1.42 5.36
N LEU A 322 -14.35 2.56 5.04
CA LEU A 322 -13.62 3.80 4.82
C LEU A 322 -13.80 4.68 6.07
N TYR A 323 -12.74 4.83 6.85
CA TYR A 323 -12.72 5.66 8.03
C TYR A 323 -11.86 6.90 7.79
N LYS A 324 -12.43 8.11 7.94
CA LYS A 324 -11.77 9.39 7.63
C LYS A 324 -11.06 9.42 6.28
N GLY A 325 -11.67 8.78 5.27
CA GLY A 325 -11.12 8.71 3.91
C GLY A 325 -9.99 7.70 3.72
N LYS A 326 -9.69 6.85 4.72
CA LYS A 326 -8.67 5.81 4.66
C LYS A 326 -9.32 4.43 4.71
N LEU A 327 -8.81 3.50 3.89
CA LEU A 327 -9.33 2.13 3.84
C LEU A 327 -8.81 1.30 5.00
N ILE A 328 -9.73 0.59 5.67
CA ILE A 328 -9.43 -0.43 6.66
C ILE A 328 -10.01 -1.77 6.17
N ALA A 329 -9.15 -2.77 5.99
CA ALA A 329 -9.52 -4.15 5.70
C ALA A 329 -9.24 -5.00 6.95
N TYR A 330 -10.25 -5.42 7.69
CA TYR A 330 -10.08 -6.01 9.02
C TYR A 330 -9.52 -7.43 9.04
N SER A 331 -9.69 -8.19 7.97
CA SER A 331 -8.99 -9.46 7.74
C SER A 331 -9.11 -9.86 6.27
N LEU A 332 -7.98 -10.26 5.70
CA LEU A 332 -7.91 -10.82 4.35
C LEU A 332 -7.92 -12.38 4.35
N GLY A 333 -8.08 -12.99 5.54
CA GLY A 333 -8.14 -14.45 5.67
C GLY A 333 -6.84 -15.15 5.30
N ASN A 334 -6.94 -16.41 4.92
CA ASN A 334 -5.82 -17.21 4.40
C ASN A 334 -5.61 -16.88 2.92
N PHE A 335 -4.36 -16.65 2.49
CA PHE A 335 -4.07 -16.41 1.07
C PHE A 335 -3.41 -17.60 0.40
N CYS A 336 -2.27 -18.05 0.93
CA CYS A 336 -1.55 -19.19 0.40
C CYS A 336 -1.10 -20.09 1.54
N THR A 337 -2.00 -21.01 1.92
CA THR A 337 -1.82 -21.92 3.06
C THR A 337 -2.21 -23.35 2.64
N PRO A 338 -1.51 -23.95 1.64
CA PRO A 338 -1.91 -25.22 1.03
C PRO A 338 -1.92 -26.41 2.00
N TYR A 339 -1.28 -26.24 3.16
CA TYR A 339 -1.21 -27.26 4.22
C TYR A 339 -1.21 -26.62 5.61
N GLY A 340 -1.58 -27.42 6.62
CA GLY A 340 -1.41 -27.05 8.03
C GLY A 340 -2.49 -26.13 8.59
N MET A 341 -3.18 -25.37 7.76
CA MET A 341 -4.32 -24.54 8.14
C MET A 341 -5.63 -25.10 7.62
N ASN A 342 -6.72 -24.80 8.32
CA ASN A 342 -8.05 -25.09 7.81
C ASN A 342 -8.38 -24.14 6.66
N ILE A 343 -8.67 -24.70 5.49
CA ILE A 343 -9.09 -23.95 4.28
C ILE A 343 -10.46 -24.40 3.76
N SER A 344 -11.25 -25.05 4.60
CA SER A 344 -12.61 -25.48 4.26
C SER A 344 -13.59 -24.32 4.34
N GLY A 345 -14.51 -24.22 3.39
CA GLY A 345 -15.53 -23.19 3.36
C GLY A 345 -14.93 -21.77 3.33
N ARG A 346 -15.36 -20.88 4.24
CA ARG A 346 -14.87 -19.50 4.34
C ARG A 346 -13.38 -19.38 4.61
N ASN A 347 -12.77 -20.35 5.28
CA ASN A 347 -11.32 -20.36 5.52
C ASN A 347 -10.50 -20.51 4.23
N GLY A 348 -11.11 -21.00 3.15
CA GLY A 348 -10.49 -21.09 1.83
C GLY A 348 -10.64 -19.84 0.96
N TYR A 349 -11.27 -18.77 1.46
CA TYR A 349 -11.37 -17.49 0.74
C TYR A 349 -10.03 -16.74 0.79
N SER A 350 -9.49 -16.43 -0.37
CA SER A 350 -8.10 -15.98 -0.55
C SER A 350 -8.02 -14.73 -1.44
N PRO A 351 -8.67 -13.60 -1.07
CA PRO A 351 -8.70 -12.41 -1.90
C PRO A 351 -7.33 -11.79 -2.09
N ILE A 352 -7.17 -11.09 -3.22
CA ILE A 352 -6.19 -10.02 -3.35
C ILE A 352 -6.95 -8.70 -3.30
N LEU A 353 -6.58 -7.83 -2.38
CA LEU A 353 -7.11 -6.48 -2.28
C LEU A 353 -6.14 -5.52 -2.97
N LEU A 354 -6.53 -5.01 -4.13
CA LEU A 354 -5.83 -3.93 -4.82
C LEU A 354 -6.39 -2.60 -4.33
N VAL A 355 -5.56 -1.77 -3.73
CA VAL A 355 -5.94 -0.44 -3.20
C VAL A 355 -5.25 0.62 -4.02
N ASN A 356 -6.01 1.55 -4.58
CA ASN A 356 -5.48 2.70 -5.30
C ASN A 356 -5.42 3.91 -4.37
N LEU A 357 -4.22 4.45 -4.20
CA LEU A 357 -3.93 5.64 -3.42
C LEU A 357 -3.29 6.71 -4.31
N SER A 358 -3.56 7.98 -4.03
CA SER A 358 -2.70 9.05 -4.55
C SER A 358 -1.32 8.99 -3.92
N THR A 359 -0.35 9.70 -4.48
CA THR A 359 0.99 9.85 -3.87
C THR A 359 0.98 10.57 -2.52
N SER A 360 -0.12 11.20 -2.15
CA SER A 360 -0.36 11.80 -0.83
C SER A 360 -1.17 10.91 0.13
N GLY A 361 -1.46 9.65 -0.27
CA GLY A 361 -2.17 8.67 0.56
C GLY A 361 -3.69 8.81 0.58
N GLU A 362 -4.30 9.56 -0.35
CA GLU A 362 -5.75 9.61 -0.48
C GLU A 362 -6.27 8.33 -1.13
N PHE A 363 -7.33 7.76 -0.59
CA PHE A 363 -7.99 6.61 -1.20
C PHE A 363 -8.71 7.03 -2.50
N ARG A 364 -8.35 6.41 -3.61
CA ARG A 364 -8.89 6.66 -4.95
C ARG A 364 -9.85 5.57 -5.41
N GLY A 365 -9.90 4.45 -4.70
CA GLY A 365 -10.67 3.28 -5.05
C GLY A 365 -9.86 2.00 -4.91
N GLY A 366 -10.30 0.94 -5.55
CA GLY A 366 -9.59 -0.33 -5.51
C GLY A 366 -10.38 -1.45 -6.15
N ARG A 367 -9.87 -2.68 -6.01
CA ARG A 367 -10.54 -3.87 -6.51
C ARG A 367 -10.21 -5.09 -5.66
N ILE A 368 -11.20 -5.89 -5.33
CA ILE A 368 -11.03 -7.23 -4.77
C ILE A 368 -10.98 -8.22 -5.93
N ILE A 369 -9.86 -8.91 -6.07
CA ILE A 369 -9.76 -10.08 -6.95
C ILE A 369 -10.21 -11.28 -6.15
N SER A 370 -11.33 -11.88 -6.57
CA SER A 370 -11.86 -13.08 -5.93
C SER A 370 -10.97 -14.27 -6.24
N ALA A 371 -10.44 -14.88 -5.20
CA ALA A 371 -9.72 -16.14 -5.30
C ALA A 371 -10.06 -17.07 -4.13
N THR A 372 -9.94 -18.36 -4.35
CA THR A 372 -10.12 -19.39 -3.34
C THR A 372 -8.95 -20.36 -3.39
N GLN A 373 -8.71 -21.08 -2.31
CA GLN A 373 -7.68 -22.11 -2.30
C GLN A 373 -8.27 -23.47 -1.88
N THR A 374 -7.62 -24.50 -2.36
CA THR A 374 -7.87 -25.90 -1.96
C THR A 374 -6.57 -26.52 -1.49
N THR A 375 -6.68 -27.65 -0.79
CA THR A 375 -5.51 -28.38 -0.29
C THR A 375 -4.51 -28.67 -1.41
N ARG A 376 -3.22 -28.44 -1.13
CA ARG A 376 -2.06 -28.67 -2.01
C ARG A 376 -1.85 -27.66 -3.13
N THR A 377 -2.77 -26.73 -3.34
CA THR A 377 -2.62 -25.68 -4.33
C THR A 377 -2.54 -24.30 -3.66
N GLY A 378 -2.01 -23.32 -4.36
CA GLY A 378 -2.12 -21.92 -3.98
C GLY A 378 -3.49 -21.35 -4.32
N PRO A 379 -3.67 -20.02 -4.14
CA PRO A 379 -4.90 -19.34 -4.50
C PRO A 379 -5.19 -19.47 -6.00
N LYS A 380 -6.46 -19.70 -6.33
CA LYS A 380 -6.99 -19.79 -7.69
C LYS A 380 -8.08 -18.74 -7.86
N ARG A 381 -8.07 -18.03 -8.98
CA ARG A 381 -9.13 -17.06 -9.30
C ARG A 381 -10.50 -17.75 -9.28
N ASP A 382 -11.45 -17.07 -8.70
CA ASP A 382 -12.82 -17.52 -8.57
C ASP A 382 -13.74 -16.70 -9.47
N SER A 383 -14.14 -17.27 -10.61
CA SER A 383 -15.04 -16.63 -11.56
C SER A 383 -16.45 -16.41 -11.00
N ALA A 384 -16.85 -17.21 -10.00
CA ALA A 384 -18.13 -17.04 -9.32
C ALA A 384 -18.13 -15.88 -8.33
N LYS A 385 -16.95 -15.28 -8.04
CA LYS A 385 -16.77 -14.10 -7.17
C LYS A 385 -17.39 -14.26 -5.78
N VAL A 386 -17.31 -15.47 -5.21
CA VAL A 386 -17.88 -15.77 -3.90
C VAL A 386 -17.23 -14.92 -2.79
N VAL A 387 -15.92 -14.65 -2.92
CA VAL A 387 -15.19 -13.86 -1.93
C VAL A 387 -15.59 -12.38 -1.98
N VAL A 388 -15.79 -11.83 -3.19
CA VAL A 388 -16.29 -10.46 -3.38
C VAL A 388 -17.64 -10.31 -2.69
N ARG A 389 -18.60 -11.22 -2.98
CA ARG A 389 -19.92 -11.16 -2.36
C ARG A 389 -19.88 -11.28 -0.84
N GLU A 390 -19.00 -12.12 -0.30
CA GLU A 390 -18.87 -12.27 1.15
C GLU A 390 -18.32 -10.98 1.79
N ILE A 391 -17.24 -10.41 1.27
CA ILE A 391 -16.68 -9.16 1.79
C ILE A 391 -17.67 -8.01 1.63
N GLN A 392 -18.37 -7.91 0.48
CA GLN A 392 -19.43 -6.92 0.26
C GLN A 392 -20.54 -7.05 1.31
N ARG A 393 -21.02 -8.26 1.58
CA ARG A 393 -22.05 -8.54 2.58
C ARG A 393 -21.58 -8.15 3.98
N LEU A 394 -20.37 -8.56 4.38
CA LEU A 394 -19.80 -8.27 5.69
C LEU A 394 -19.56 -6.78 5.90
N SER A 395 -19.04 -6.07 4.89
CA SER A 395 -18.83 -4.63 4.95
C SER A 395 -20.13 -3.86 5.19
N ARG A 396 -21.21 -4.23 4.49
CA ARG A 396 -22.53 -3.63 4.70
C ARG A 396 -23.12 -3.94 6.08
N MET A 397 -22.87 -5.14 6.61
CA MET A 397 -23.41 -5.58 7.90
C MET A 397 -22.66 -4.96 9.08
N ASP A 398 -21.32 -4.83 8.99
CA ASP A 398 -20.49 -4.38 10.09
C ASP A 398 -20.32 -2.84 10.09
N PHE A 399 -20.40 -2.22 8.89
CA PHE A 399 -20.14 -0.79 8.68
C PHE A 399 -21.21 -0.14 7.78
N PRO A 400 -22.50 -0.19 8.15
CA PRO A 400 -23.58 0.40 7.35
C PRO A 400 -23.41 1.92 7.16
N GLU A 401 -22.72 2.58 8.11
CA GLU A 401 -22.40 4.01 8.09
C GLU A 401 -21.24 4.38 7.16
N SER A 402 -20.43 3.41 6.75
CA SER A 402 -19.28 3.67 5.87
C SER A 402 -19.75 4.11 4.48
N LYS A 403 -19.02 5.10 3.92
CA LYS A 403 -19.21 5.52 2.53
C LYS A 403 -18.58 4.58 1.50
N LEU A 404 -17.88 3.54 1.95
CA LEU A 404 -17.31 2.52 1.06
C LEU A 404 -18.42 1.70 0.43
N ARG A 405 -18.35 1.53 -0.89
CA ARG A 405 -19.17 0.55 -1.62
C ARG A 405 -18.29 -0.39 -2.39
N ILE A 406 -18.74 -1.62 -2.49
CA ILE A 406 -18.10 -2.69 -3.25
C ILE A 406 -19.14 -3.18 -4.23
N ASP A 407 -18.85 -3.16 -5.53
CA ASP A 407 -19.77 -3.69 -6.54
C ASP A 407 -19.64 -5.22 -6.73
N ASN A 408 -20.42 -5.79 -7.63
CA ASN A 408 -20.42 -7.23 -7.89
C ASN A 408 -19.16 -7.70 -8.64
N ASP A 409 -18.39 -6.78 -9.22
CA ASP A 409 -17.12 -7.03 -9.90
C ASP A 409 -15.93 -6.84 -8.99
N GLY A 410 -16.17 -6.46 -7.74
CA GLY A 410 -15.18 -6.27 -6.69
C GLY A 410 -14.57 -4.88 -6.68
N TYR A 411 -15.04 -3.93 -7.47
CA TYR A 411 -14.53 -2.56 -7.42
C TYR A 411 -14.99 -1.85 -6.14
N LEU A 412 -14.03 -1.15 -5.52
CA LEU A 412 -14.23 -0.32 -4.34
C LEU A 412 -14.32 1.14 -4.76
N PHE A 413 -15.33 1.83 -4.28
CA PHE A 413 -15.55 3.25 -4.55
C PHE A 413 -16.25 3.94 -3.38
N VAL A 414 -16.18 5.26 -3.37
CA VAL A 414 -16.81 6.11 -2.35
C VAL A 414 -18.13 6.64 -2.88
N VAL A 415 -19.18 6.57 -2.06
CA VAL A 415 -20.45 7.25 -2.35
C VAL A 415 -20.52 8.56 -1.55
N GLU A 416 -21.16 9.56 -2.12
CA GLU A 416 -21.36 10.87 -1.51
C GLU A 416 -22.26 10.83 -0.25
#